data_37c111469325810f1b308e841c194c91
#
_entry.id   37c111469325810f1b308e841c194c91
#
_cell.length_a   1.000
_cell.length_b   1.000
_cell.length_c   1.000
_cell.angle_alpha   90.00
_cell.angle_beta   90.00
_cell.angle_gamma   90.00
#
_symmetry.space_group_name_H-M   'P 1'
#
loop_
_entity.id
_entity.type
_entity.pdbx_description
1 polymer ?
#
loop_
_entity_poly.entity_id
_entity_poly.type
_entity_poly.pdbx_seq_one_letter_code
_entity_poly.pdbx_strand_id
1 'polypeptide(L)'
;MEIQVGQIWSHYKRPDRRYEIIAIGKNSETLDEMVVYKALYQGEFKFGQIWCRSLNEFLGTLTKDGKEINRFELIEELVKK
;
A
#
# COMPACT_ATOMS: atom_id res chain seq x y z
N MET A 1 -3.48 -3.16 -12.95
CA MET A 1 -2.55 -2.09 -12.54
C MET A 1 -1.34 -2.71 -11.89
N GLU A 2 -0.18 -2.30 -12.34
CA GLU A 2 1.05 -2.89 -11.86
C GLU A 2 1.62 -2.10 -10.70
N ILE A 3 1.96 -2.81 -9.62
CA ILE A 3 2.55 -2.16 -8.46
C ILE A 3 4.08 -2.19 -8.60
N GLN A 4 4.74 -1.08 -8.27
CA GLN A 4 6.19 -0.96 -8.44
C GLN A 4 6.81 -0.26 -7.25
N VAL A 5 8.05 -0.65 -6.96
CA VAL A 5 8.86 0.01 -5.93
C VAL A 5 9.00 1.50 -6.29
N GLY A 6 8.80 2.35 -5.31
CA GLY A 6 8.89 3.80 -5.49
C GLY A 6 7.56 4.50 -5.68
N GLN A 7 6.51 3.75 -5.93
CA GLN A 7 5.17 4.35 -6.06
C GLN A 7 4.67 4.85 -4.72
N ILE A 8 3.82 5.86 -4.78
CA ILE A 8 3.15 6.41 -3.59
C ILE A 8 1.65 6.08 -3.66
N TRP A 9 1.14 5.49 -2.59
CA TRP A 9 -0.25 5.08 -2.49
C TRP A 9 -0.89 5.68 -1.24
N SER A 10 -2.22 5.79 -1.23
CA SER A 10 -2.96 6.22 -0.04
C SER A 10 -3.99 5.15 0.35
N HIS A 11 -4.40 5.16 1.61
CA HIS A 11 -5.41 4.23 2.13
C HIS A 11 -6.78 4.89 2.06
N TYR A 12 -7.82 4.10 1.76
CA TYR A 12 -9.16 4.65 1.56
C TYR A 12 -9.71 5.36 2.81
N LYS A 13 -9.37 4.89 4.00
CA LYS A 13 -9.84 5.50 5.24
C LYS A 13 -9.18 6.84 5.55
N ARG A 14 -7.96 6.99 5.15
CA ARG A 14 -7.15 8.17 5.45
C ARG A 14 -6.42 8.60 4.19
N PRO A 15 -7.13 9.22 3.24
CA PRO A 15 -6.48 9.59 1.97
C PRO A 15 -5.38 10.63 2.10
N ASP A 16 -5.32 11.33 3.23
CA ASP A 16 -4.23 12.25 3.53
C ASP A 16 -2.95 11.54 3.94
N ARG A 17 -3.03 10.24 4.26
CA ARG A 17 -1.88 9.44 4.67
C ARG A 17 -1.35 8.68 3.50
N ARG A 18 -0.04 8.78 3.28
CA ARG A 18 0.60 8.19 2.10
C ARG A 18 1.61 7.14 2.49
N TYR A 19 1.83 6.23 1.58
CA TYR A 19 2.76 5.11 1.76
C TYR A 19 3.61 4.96 0.51
N GLU A 20 4.89 4.68 0.72
CA GLU A 20 5.82 4.42 -0.36
C GLU A 20 6.08 2.93 -0.46
N ILE A 21 6.02 2.38 -1.67
CA ILE A 21 6.34 0.97 -1.90
C ILE A 21 7.84 0.79 -1.80
N ILE A 22 8.29 -0.04 -0.87
CA ILE A 22 9.71 -0.25 -0.60
C ILE A 22 10.22 -1.51 -1.28
N ALA A 23 9.41 -2.56 -1.28
CA ALA A 23 9.84 -3.83 -1.85
C ALA A 23 8.62 -4.68 -2.20
N ILE A 24 8.83 -5.59 -3.13
CA ILE A 24 7.85 -6.59 -3.49
C ILE A 24 8.56 -7.93 -3.42
N GLY A 25 8.03 -8.85 -2.66
CA GLY A 25 8.66 -10.14 -2.45
C GLY A 25 7.64 -11.24 -2.30
N LYS A 26 8.07 -12.37 -1.76
CA LYS A 26 7.19 -13.50 -1.53
C LYS A 26 7.19 -13.91 -0.08
N ASN A 27 6.05 -14.37 0.39
CA ASN A 27 5.97 -15.02 1.69
C ASN A 27 6.69 -16.36 1.54
N SER A 28 7.70 -16.59 2.35
CA SER A 28 8.54 -17.79 2.20
C SER A 28 7.77 -19.09 2.47
N GLU A 29 6.66 -19.02 3.18
CA GLU A 29 5.86 -20.21 3.49
C GLU A 29 4.77 -20.46 2.46
N THR A 30 4.03 -19.41 2.08
CA THR A 30 2.88 -19.56 1.19
C THR A 30 3.20 -19.25 -0.25
N LEU A 31 4.30 -18.59 -0.52
CA LEU A 31 4.74 -18.11 -1.83
C LEU A 31 3.82 -17.04 -2.41
N ASP A 32 2.94 -16.47 -1.58
CA ASP A 32 2.14 -15.33 -2.00
C ASP A 32 3.01 -14.11 -2.20
N GLU A 33 2.66 -13.30 -3.19
CA GLU A 33 3.37 -12.04 -3.38
C GLU A 33 2.99 -11.06 -2.28
N MET A 34 3.99 -10.40 -1.74
CA MET A 34 3.85 -9.49 -0.62
C MET A 34 4.33 -8.11 -1.01
N VAL A 35 3.63 -7.09 -0.52
CA VAL A 35 4.02 -5.70 -0.71
C VAL A 35 4.53 -5.16 0.62
N VAL A 36 5.72 -4.60 0.60
CA VAL A 36 6.31 -3.94 1.76
C VAL A 36 6.25 -2.44 1.50
N TYR A 37 5.67 -1.70 2.43
CA TYR A 37 5.47 -0.27 2.22
C TYR A 37 5.75 0.50 3.50
N LYS A 38 6.11 1.76 3.33
CA LYS A 38 6.56 2.63 4.41
C LYS A 38 5.59 3.79 4.58
N ALA A 39 5.19 4.05 5.81
CA ALA A 39 4.33 5.18 6.11
C ALA A 39 5.10 6.50 5.94
N LEU A 40 4.51 7.43 5.20
CA LEU A 40 5.08 8.75 4.99
C LEU A 40 4.38 9.79 5.86
N TYR A 41 3.99 9.37 7.05
CA TYR A 41 3.34 10.25 8.02
C TYR A 41 3.65 9.74 9.41
N GLN A 42 3.47 10.58 10.39
CA GLN A 42 3.53 10.18 11.79
C GLN A 42 2.12 10.19 12.36
N GLY A 43 1.70 9.08 12.92
CA GLY A 43 0.41 8.94 13.56
C GLY A 43 0.59 8.15 14.83
N GLU A 44 -0.18 7.07 14.95
CA GLU A 44 -0.08 6.14 16.06
C GLU A 44 1.30 5.47 16.10
N PHE A 45 1.88 5.29 14.91
CA PHE A 45 3.21 4.71 14.76
C PHE A 45 4.14 5.79 14.20
N LYS A 46 5.45 5.55 14.31
CA LYS A 46 6.46 6.50 13.86
C LYS A 46 6.38 6.73 12.36
N PHE A 47 6.82 7.91 11.93
CA PHE A 47 7.08 8.15 10.52
C PHE A 47 8.06 7.08 10.02
N GLY A 48 7.76 6.50 8.87
CA GLY A 48 8.61 5.46 8.30
C GLY A 48 8.29 4.06 8.77
N GLN A 49 7.21 3.88 9.52
CA GLN A 49 6.79 2.54 9.93
C GLN A 49 6.65 1.63 8.73
N ILE A 50 7.28 0.48 8.78
CA ILE A 50 7.23 -0.50 7.69
C ILE A 50 6.06 -1.45 7.91
N TRP A 51 5.29 -1.64 6.86
CA TRP A 51 4.14 -2.53 6.86
C TRP A 51 4.29 -3.56 5.75
N CYS A 52 3.62 -4.67 5.90
CA CYS A 52 3.64 -5.75 4.92
C CYS A 52 2.22 -6.28 4.74
N ARG A 53 1.83 -6.49 3.50
CA ARG A 53 0.49 -6.98 3.18
C ARG A 53 0.58 -7.81 1.90
N SER A 54 -0.28 -8.80 1.76
CA SER A 54 -0.29 -9.56 0.51
C SER A 54 -0.71 -8.65 -0.64
N LEU A 55 -0.17 -8.92 -1.82
CA LEU A 55 -0.49 -8.13 -3.01
C LEU A 55 -2.00 -8.15 -3.29
N ASN A 56 -2.63 -9.31 -3.14
CA ASN A 56 -4.06 -9.44 -3.34
C ASN A 56 -4.85 -8.54 -2.41
N GLU A 57 -4.45 -8.46 -1.15
CA GLU A 57 -5.12 -7.57 -0.20
C GLU A 57 -4.82 -6.11 -0.49
N PHE A 58 -3.59 -5.80 -0.89
CA PHE A 58 -3.19 -4.44 -1.19
C PHE A 58 -3.99 -3.88 -2.37
N LEU A 59 -4.14 -4.69 -3.42
CA LEU A 59 -4.89 -4.30 -4.62
C LEU A 59 -6.38 -4.61 -4.53
N GLY A 60 -6.82 -5.15 -3.40
CA GLY A 60 -8.19 -5.59 -3.23
C GLY A 60 -9.17 -4.44 -3.09
N THR A 61 -10.44 -4.79 -3.21
CA THR A 61 -11.52 -3.84 -3.06
C THR A 61 -12.37 -4.22 -1.85
N LEU A 62 -13.19 -3.28 -1.42
CA LEU A 62 -14.17 -3.54 -0.38
C LEU A 62 -15.44 -2.79 -0.73
N THR A 63 -16.54 -3.21 -0.11
CA THR A 63 -17.83 -2.57 -0.34
C THR A 63 -18.12 -1.60 0.80
N LYS A 64 -18.41 -0.36 0.44
CA LYS A 64 -18.80 0.65 1.40
C LYS A 64 -19.99 1.42 0.86
N ASP A 65 -21.06 1.49 1.64
CA ASP A 65 -22.30 2.16 1.25
C ASP A 65 -22.81 1.68 -0.12
N GLY A 66 -22.73 0.37 -0.35
CA GLY A 66 -23.19 -0.25 -1.58
C GLY A 66 -22.28 -0.06 -2.77
N LYS A 67 -21.12 0.54 -2.58
CA LYS A 67 -20.19 0.78 -3.67
C LYS A 67 -18.89 0.03 -3.43
N GLU A 68 -18.30 -0.47 -4.51
CA GLU A 68 -17.01 -1.12 -4.46
C GLU A 68 -15.93 -0.06 -4.56
N ILE A 69 -15.01 -0.04 -3.61
CA ILE A 69 -13.91 0.92 -3.60
C ILE A 69 -12.59 0.19 -3.42
N ASN A 70 -11.52 0.79 -3.93
CA ASN A 70 -10.19 0.24 -3.77
C ASN A 70 -9.69 0.51 -2.35
N ARG A 71 -9.05 -0.49 -1.76
CA ARG A 71 -8.46 -0.34 -0.42
C ARG A 71 -7.33 0.69 -0.42
N PHE A 72 -6.53 0.69 -1.48
CA PHE A 72 -5.45 1.65 -1.68
C PHE A 72 -5.57 2.29 -3.06
N GLU A 73 -5.13 3.53 -3.17
CA GLU A 73 -5.15 4.25 -4.44
C GLU A 73 -3.76 4.77 -4.78
N LEU A 74 -3.39 4.65 -6.04
CA LEU A 74 -2.11 5.15 -6.53
C LEU A 74 -2.15 6.68 -6.60
N ILE A 75 -1.16 7.33 -5.99
CA ILE A 75 -1.05 8.78 -5.99
C ILE A 75 0.05 9.21 -6.96
N GLU A 76 1.21 8.58 -6.88
CA GLU A 76 2.33 8.88 -7.77
C GLU A 76 2.96 7.61 -8.28
N GLU A 77 3.24 7.57 -9.58
CA GLU A 77 3.79 6.37 -10.23
C GLU A 77 5.16 5.99 -9.65
N LEU A 78 6.01 6.97 -9.47
CA LEU A 78 7.35 6.75 -8.92
C LEU A 78 7.78 7.99 -8.17
N VAL A 79 8.54 7.77 -7.09
CA VAL A 79 9.13 8.86 -6.35
C VAL A 79 10.30 9.42 -7.14
N LYS A 80 10.30 10.70 -7.37
CA LYS A 80 11.41 11.37 -8.05
C LYS A 80 12.53 11.64 -7.06
N LYS A 81 13.73 11.39 -7.50
CA LYS A 81 14.90 11.62 -6.66
C LYS A 81 15.73 12.75 -7.23
#